data_db49cbd92553043a2b54650a62127bcf
#
_entry.id   db49cbd92553043a2b54650a62127bcf
#
_cell.length_a   1.000
_cell.length_b   1.000
_cell.length_c   1.000
_cell.angle_alpha   90.00
_cell.angle_beta   90.00
_cell.angle_gamma   90.00
#
_symmetry.space_group_name_H-M   'P 1'
#
loop_
_entity.id
_entity.type
_entity.pdbx_description
1 polymer ?
#
loop_
_entity_poly.entity_id
_entity_poly.type
_entity_poly.pdbx_seq_one_letter_code
_entity_poly.pdbx_strand_id
1 'polypeptide(L)'
;MKTFRRAKKRIDVSVGESVRIVRELQGYSQNELARLTGIPQATLSAIENDRVRLGVERTKVLARALKCHPSVLVFPGWELARDSAA
;
A
#
# COMPACT_ATOMS: atom_id res chain seq x y z
N MET A 1 11.57 8.41 -25.69
CA MET A 1 11.29 9.27 -25.09
C MET A 1 10.01 9.50 -24.60
N LYS A 2 9.11 9.75 -25.21
CA LYS A 2 7.85 9.98 -24.73
C LYS A 2 7.26 8.85 -24.04
N THR A 3 7.56 7.68 -24.35
CA THR A 3 6.91 6.57 -23.72
C THR A 3 7.17 6.44 -22.28
N PHE A 4 8.32 6.84 -21.82
CA PHE A 4 8.61 6.71 -20.45
C PHE A 4 7.75 7.54 -19.60
N ARG A 5 7.40 8.68 -20.05
CA ARG A 5 6.61 9.54 -19.24
C ARG A 5 5.28 8.97 -18.95
N ARG A 6 4.72 8.29 -19.91
CA ARG A 6 3.45 7.70 -19.65
C ARG A 6 3.52 6.64 -18.62
N ALA A 7 4.58 5.88 -18.64
CA ALA A 7 4.72 4.87 -17.66
C ALA A 7 4.75 5.47 -16.29
N LYS A 8 5.38 6.60 -16.13
CA LYS A 8 5.43 7.19 -14.84
C LYS A 8 4.11 7.60 -14.34
N LYS A 9 3.22 8.01 -15.20
CA LYS A 9 1.96 8.41 -14.70
C LYS A 9 1.21 7.34 -14.01
N ARG A 10 1.39 6.14 -14.44
CA ARG A 10 0.62 5.11 -13.83
C ARG A 10 1.06 4.70 -12.50
N ILE A 11 2.10 5.30 -12.01
CA ILE A 11 2.58 4.93 -10.74
C ILE A 11 2.05 5.77 -9.65
N ASP A 12 1.16 6.65 -9.94
CA ASP A 12 0.60 7.48 -8.89
C ASP A 12 -0.43 6.71 -8.12
N VAL A 13 0.05 5.79 -7.32
CA VAL A 13 -0.80 5.01 -6.44
C VAL A 13 -0.60 5.55 -5.05
N SER A 14 -1.67 5.87 -4.37
CA SER A 14 -1.56 6.40 -3.02
C SER A 14 -1.18 5.28 -2.06
N VAL A 15 -0.77 5.67 -0.86
CA VAL A 15 -0.45 4.69 0.17
C VAL A 15 -1.68 3.84 0.48
N GLY A 16 -2.85 4.47 0.58
CA GLY A 16 -4.06 3.71 0.85
C GLY A 16 -4.39 2.73 -0.25
N GLU A 17 -4.24 3.16 -1.49
CA GLU A 17 -4.48 2.25 -2.59
C GLU A 17 -3.49 1.09 -2.60
N SER A 18 -2.26 1.36 -2.21
CA SER A 18 -1.25 0.33 -2.14
C SER A 18 -1.66 -0.74 -1.13
N VAL A 19 -2.15 -0.32 0.03
CA VAL A 19 -2.61 -1.26 1.04
C VAL A 19 -3.76 -2.10 0.48
N ARG A 20 -4.72 -1.47 -0.19
CA ARG A 20 -5.84 -2.18 -0.73
C ARG A 20 -5.42 -3.20 -1.79
N ILE A 21 -4.54 -2.78 -2.68
CA ILE A 21 -4.09 -3.64 -3.75
C ILE A 21 -3.39 -4.88 -3.19
N VAL A 22 -2.48 -4.70 -2.24
CA VAL A 22 -1.77 -5.84 -1.69
C VAL A 22 -2.72 -6.73 -0.90
N ARG A 23 -3.67 -6.12 -0.18
CA ARG A 23 -4.67 -6.91 0.54
C ARG A 23 -5.46 -7.79 -0.41
N GLU A 24 -5.92 -7.20 -1.51
CA GLU A 24 -6.72 -7.95 -2.48
C GLU A 24 -5.90 -9.03 -3.18
N LEU A 25 -4.64 -8.72 -3.45
CA LEU A 25 -3.77 -9.72 -4.06
C LEU A 25 -3.56 -10.92 -3.15
N GLN A 26 -3.58 -10.70 -1.84
CA GLN A 26 -3.44 -11.79 -0.90
C GLN A 26 -4.77 -12.49 -0.63
N GLY A 27 -5.85 -11.97 -1.20
CA GLY A 27 -7.14 -12.62 -1.05
C GLY A 27 -7.88 -12.31 0.23
N TYR A 28 -7.50 -11.23 0.93
CA TYR A 28 -8.16 -10.90 2.18
C TYR A 28 -9.23 -9.84 1.99
N SER A 29 -10.34 -10.01 2.69
CA SER A 29 -11.30 -8.93 2.82
C SER A 29 -10.79 -7.96 3.89
N GLN A 30 -11.41 -6.79 3.97
CA GLN A 30 -11.05 -5.86 5.03
C GLN A 30 -11.31 -6.46 6.41
N ASN A 31 -12.40 -7.19 6.55
CA ASN A 31 -12.72 -7.81 7.83
C ASN A 31 -11.70 -8.87 8.21
N GLU A 32 -11.25 -9.65 7.23
CA GLU A 32 -10.24 -10.64 7.51
C GLU A 32 -8.93 -10.00 7.93
N LEU A 33 -8.53 -8.96 7.23
CA LEU A 33 -7.31 -8.28 7.58
C LEU A 33 -7.41 -7.61 8.95
N ALA A 34 -8.59 -7.10 9.27
CA ALA A 34 -8.81 -6.52 10.59
C ALA A 34 -8.58 -7.56 11.69
N ARG A 35 -9.08 -8.78 11.47
CA ARG A 35 -8.88 -9.81 12.46
C ARG A 35 -7.42 -10.21 12.58
N LEU A 36 -6.70 -10.27 11.47
CA LEU A 36 -5.31 -10.65 11.50
C LEU A 36 -4.43 -9.61 12.17
N THR A 37 -4.77 -8.36 12.02
CA THR A 37 -3.91 -7.29 12.47
C THR A 37 -4.33 -6.64 13.77
N GLY A 38 -5.58 -6.81 14.15
CA GLY A 38 -6.11 -6.10 15.30
C GLY A 38 -6.48 -4.66 15.00
N ILE A 39 -6.34 -4.24 13.74
CA ILE A 39 -6.75 -2.89 13.34
C ILE A 39 -8.23 -2.95 13.00
N PRO A 40 -9.05 -2.06 13.57
CA PRO A 40 -10.48 -2.11 13.26
C PRO A 40 -10.76 -1.96 11.78
N GLN A 41 -11.79 -2.64 11.31
CA GLN A 41 -12.14 -2.58 9.90
C GLN A 41 -12.42 -1.15 9.43
N ALA A 42 -13.07 -0.35 10.26
CA ALA A 42 -13.35 1.04 9.90
C ALA A 42 -12.05 1.82 9.72
N THR A 43 -11.04 1.53 10.52
CA THR A 43 -9.74 2.17 10.39
C THR A 43 -9.04 1.72 9.11
N LEU A 44 -9.13 0.43 8.80
CA LEU A 44 -8.56 -0.05 7.55
C LEU A 44 -9.21 0.62 6.36
N SER A 45 -10.53 0.77 6.40
CA SER A 45 -11.24 1.44 5.33
C SER A 45 -10.76 2.88 5.20
N ALA A 46 -10.59 3.57 6.32
CA ALA A 46 -10.13 4.95 6.29
C ALA A 46 -8.71 5.05 5.72
N ILE A 47 -7.86 4.09 6.07
CA ILE A 47 -6.50 4.06 5.53
C ILE A 47 -6.54 3.83 4.02
N GLU A 48 -7.31 2.87 3.58
CA GLU A 48 -7.37 2.54 2.16
C GLU A 48 -7.94 3.68 1.32
N ASN A 49 -8.76 4.51 1.93
CA ASN A 49 -9.33 5.67 1.25
C ASN A 49 -8.56 6.96 1.52
N ASP A 50 -7.39 6.83 2.11
CA ASP A 50 -6.49 7.96 2.38
C ASP A 50 -7.09 9.02 3.29
N ARG A 51 -8.04 8.64 4.12
CA ARG A 51 -8.60 9.56 5.08
C ARG A 51 -7.76 9.64 6.35
N VAL A 52 -7.01 8.58 6.62
CA VAL A 52 -6.17 8.50 7.79
C VAL A 52 -4.79 8.12 7.33
N ARG A 53 -3.77 8.74 7.93
CA ARG A 53 -2.41 8.44 7.61
C ARG A 53 -2.02 7.07 8.11
N LEU A 54 -1.25 6.36 7.32
CA LEU A 54 -0.72 5.08 7.73
C LEU A 54 0.55 5.35 8.52
N GLY A 55 0.48 5.22 9.82
CA GLY A 55 1.64 5.46 10.67
C GLY A 55 2.62 4.32 10.63
N VAL A 56 3.77 4.52 11.26
CA VAL A 56 4.85 3.55 11.24
C VAL A 56 4.43 2.23 11.86
N GLU A 57 3.73 2.28 12.99
CA GLU A 57 3.36 1.05 13.67
C GLU A 57 2.36 0.23 12.86
N ARG A 58 1.38 0.91 12.29
CA ARG A 58 0.40 0.20 11.47
C ARG A 58 1.05 -0.35 10.22
N THR A 59 2.02 0.36 9.66
CA THR A 59 2.74 -0.12 8.49
C THR A 59 3.43 -1.44 8.80
N LYS A 60 4.07 -1.53 9.95
CA LYS A 60 4.76 -2.76 10.32
C LYS A 60 3.79 -3.91 10.49
N VAL A 61 2.68 -3.65 11.14
CA VAL A 61 1.68 -4.68 11.38
C VAL A 61 1.08 -5.16 10.06
N LEU A 62 0.73 -4.22 9.20
CA LEU A 62 0.13 -4.57 7.91
C LEU A 62 1.12 -5.31 7.02
N ALA A 63 2.36 -4.86 6.99
CA ALA A 63 3.37 -5.50 6.15
C ALA A 63 3.59 -6.94 6.58
N ARG A 64 3.59 -7.18 7.90
CA ARG A 64 3.77 -8.53 8.39
C ARG A 64 2.58 -9.41 8.02
N ALA A 65 1.38 -8.90 8.20
CA ALA A 65 0.19 -9.66 7.88
C ALA A 65 0.07 -9.92 6.38
N LEU A 66 0.49 -8.95 5.58
CA LEU A 66 0.39 -9.07 4.13
C LEU A 66 1.63 -9.70 3.51
N LYS A 67 2.59 -10.06 4.36
CA LYS A 67 3.80 -10.76 3.92
C LYS A 67 4.56 -9.99 2.87
N CYS A 68 4.73 -8.71 3.09
CA CYS A 68 5.49 -7.88 2.19
C CYS A 68 6.40 -6.96 2.98
N HIS A 69 7.35 -6.37 2.30
CA HIS A 69 8.22 -5.40 2.94
C HIS A 69 7.43 -4.11 3.17
N PRO A 70 7.64 -3.43 4.30
CA PRO A 70 6.88 -2.20 4.56
C PRO A 70 6.99 -1.15 3.46
N SER A 71 8.11 -1.10 2.75
CA SER A 71 8.26 -0.11 1.69
C SER A 71 7.27 -0.32 0.56
N VAL A 72 6.77 -1.53 0.40
CA VAL A 72 5.76 -1.80 -0.63
C VAL A 72 4.51 -0.98 -0.35
N LEU A 73 4.21 -0.76 0.91
CA LEU A 73 3.01 -0.03 1.29
C LEU A 73 3.21 1.48 1.29
N VAL A 74 4.35 1.94 1.80
CA VAL A 74 4.53 3.38 2.00
C VAL A 74 5.29 4.08 0.89
N PHE A 75 5.92 3.34 0.01
CA PHE A 75 6.62 3.93 -1.12
C PHE A 75 6.15 3.30 -2.42
N PRO A 76 4.85 3.42 -2.73
CA PRO A 76 4.38 2.85 -3.98
C PRO A 76 5.12 3.51 -5.13
N GLY A 77 5.62 2.72 -6.02
CA GLY A 77 6.37 3.24 -7.13
C GLY A 77 7.84 3.49 -6.85
N TRP A 78 8.28 3.14 -5.63
CA TRP A 78 9.65 3.38 -5.22
C TRP A 78 10.66 2.77 -6.20
N GLU A 79 10.40 1.59 -6.64
CA GLU A 79 11.33 0.93 -7.53
C GLU A 79 11.46 1.64 -8.86
N LEU A 80 10.36 2.11 -9.38
CA LEU A 80 10.40 2.83 -10.62
C LEU A 80 11.12 4.14 -10.48
N ALA A 81 10.90 4.83 -9.40
CA ALA A 81 11.58 6.07 -9.15
C ALA A 81 13.08 5.84 -9.01
N ARG A 82 13.45 4.78 -8.37
CA ARG A 82 14.84 4.50 -8.17
C ARG A 82 15.51 4.12 -9.48
N ASP A 83 14.83 3.35 -10.28
CA ASP A 83 15.36 2.98 -11.58
C ASP A 83 15.55 4.19 -12.45
N SER A 84 14.63 5.10 -12.39
CA SER A 84 14.76 6.30 -13.16
C SER A 84 15.96 7.11 -12.76
N ALA A 85 16.27 7.13 -11.50
CA ALA A 85 17.38 7.89 -11.02
C ALA A 85 18.69 7.25 -11.41
N ALA A 86 18.69 5.98 -11.58
CA ALA A 86 19.90 5.32 -11.95
C ALA A 86 20.24 5.57 -13.39
#